data_3cd926acd45287aaf123b463709e2ddb
#
_entry.id   3cd926acd45287aaf123b463709e2ddb
#
_cell.length_a   1.000
_cell.length_b   1.000
_cell.length_c   1.000
_cell.angle_alpha   90.00
_cell.angle_beta   90.00
_cell.angle_gamma   90.00
#
_symmetry.space_group_name_H-M   'P 1'
#
loop_
_entity.id
_entity.type
_entity.pdbx_description
1 polymer ?
#
loop_
_entity_poly.entity_id
_entity_poly.type
_entity_poly.pdbx_seq_one_letter_code
_entity_poly.pdbx_strand_id
1 'polypeptide(L)'
;MNVPTLFLDFDGVLHADAVYLDRASGKPVLAEGFSTMFEWAPALHAILDSYPAVQVVLSTSWASHFGFDAARAYLPPGIAERVVDCVWRKDEWMVHKITPRHFHQLYRFEQIEQYVRRKGLTNWIALDNDALG
;
A
#
# COMPACT_ATOMS: atom_id res chain seq x y z
N MET A 1 1.85 -15.37 -13.45
CA MET A 1 0.53 -15.86 -13.06
C MET A 1 -0.51 -14.75 -13.08
N ASN A 2 -1.73 -15.06 -13.46
CA ASN A 2 -2.79 -14.08 -13.67
C ASN A 2 -3.70 -13.88 -12.45
N VAL A 3 -3.14 -13.95 -11.23
CA VAL A 3 -3.93 -13.62 -10.05
C VAL A 3 -4.25 -12.12 -10.09
N PRO A 4 -5.53 -11.74 -10.10
CA PRO A 4 -5.87 -10.33 -10.12
C PRO A 4 -5.34 -9.65 -8.87
N THR A 5 -4.60 -8.56 -9.06
CA THR A 5 -3.86 -7.90 -8.00
C THR A 5 -4.26 -6.44 -7.90
N LEU A 6 -4.60 -6.00 -6.70
CA LEU A 6 -4.86 -4.61 -6.37
C LEU A 6 -3.66 -4.06 -5.58
N PHE A 7 -3.02 -3.03 -6.12
CA PHE A 7 -2.02 -2.25 -5.37
C PHE A 7 -2.75 -1.17 -4.58
N LEU A 8 -2.51 -1.12 -3.28
CA LEU A 8 -3.26 -0.29 -2.36
C LEU A 8 -2.37 0.69 -1.62
N ASP A 9 -2.66 1.99 -1.79
CA ASP A 9 -2.14 3.07 -0.97
C ASP A 9 -3.10 3.38 0.18
N PHE A 10 -2.63 4.07 1.21
CA PHE A 10 -3.44 4.44 2.37
C PHE A 10 -3.83 5.92 2.32
N ASP A 11 -2.84 6.81 2.30
CA ASP A 11 -3.08 8.25 2.38
C ASP A 11 -3.76 8.77 1.11
N GLY A 12 -4.90 9.42 1.27
CA GLY A 12 -5.69 9.92 0.16
C GLY A 12 -6.53 8.85 -0.55
N VAL A 13 -6.51 7.60 -0.08
CA VAL A 13 -7.26 6.48 -0.65
C VAL A 13 -8.23 5.86 0.36
N LEU A 14 -7.75 5.53 1.55
CA LEU A 14 -8.57 4.94 2.62
C LEU A 14 -8.96 5.95 3.69
N HIS A 15 -8.32 7.11 3.70
CA HIS A 15 -8.60 8.26 4.56
C HIS A 15 -8.00 9.50 3.91
N ALA A 16 -8.29 10.67 4.48
CA ALA A 16 -7.77 11.93 3.96
C ALA A 16 -6.23 11.95 3.93
N ASP A 17 -5.66 12.58 2.91
CA ASP A 17 -4.21 12.75 2.78
C ASP A 17 -3.71 13.87 3.70
N ALA A 18 -3.83 13.64 5.00
CA ALA A 18 -3.50 14.60 6.05
C ALA A 18 -2.89 13.89 7.27
N VAL A 19 -2.20 12.79 7.03
CA VAL A 19 -1.56 11.99 8.07
C VAL A 19 -0.14 12.50 8.31
N TYR A 20 0.24 12.62 9.58
CA TYR A 20 1.61 12.92 9.99
C TYR A 20 2.06 11.94 11.08
N LEU A 21 3.37 11.84 11.25
CA LEU A 21 3.95 11.01 12.30
C LEU A 21 3.98 11.82 13.60
N ASP A 22 3.28 11.34 14.62
CA ASP A 22 3.35 11.93 15.95
C ASP A 22 4.67 11.51 16.61
N ARG A 23 5.52 12.49 16.90
CA ARG A 23 6.85 12.25 17.45
C ARG A 23 6.81 11.64 18.85
N ALA A 24 5.79 11.97 19.63
CA ALA A 24 5.68 11.50 21.03
C ALA A 24 5.31 10.01 21.07
N SER A 25 4.39 9.56 20.22
CA SER A 25 3.92 8.17 20.20
C SER A 25 4.62 7.31 19.15
N GLY A 26 5.25 7.92 18.14
CA GLY A 26 5.80 7.20 16.98
C GLY A 26 4.73 6.64 16.06
N LYS A 27 3.48 7.09 16.18
CA LYS A 27 2.34 6.57 15.43
C LYS A 27 1.86 7.56 14.39
N PRO A 28 1.26 7.07 13.28
CA PRO A 28 0.60 7.94 12.33
C PRO A 28 -0.68 8.50 12.93
N VAL A 29 -0.92 9.80 12.71
CA VAL A 29 -2.07 10.52 13.25
C VAL A 29 -2.69 11.34 12.13
N LEU A 30 -4.02 11.34 12.04
CA LEU A 30 -4.76 12.18 11.12
C LEU A 30 -4.82 13.60 11.67
N ALA A 31 -4.58 14.60 10.80
CA ALA A 31 -4.60 16.00 11.20
C ALA A 31 -5.97 16.43 11.72
N GLU A 32 -5.96 17.40 12.62
CA GLU A 32 -7.18 17.96 13.22
C GLU A 32 -8.11 18.51 12.13
N GLY A 33 -9.41 18.29 12.29
CA GLY A 33 -10.42 18.72 11.31
C GLY A 33 -10.81 17.66 10.29
N PHE A 34 -10.08 16.55 10.25
CA PHE A 34 -10.43 15.40 9.41
C PHE A 34 -11.05 14.32 10.29
N SER A 35 -11.90 13.46 9.69
CA SER A 35 -12.75 12.63 10.52
C SER A 35 -12.04 11.42 11.15
N THR A 36 -11.77 10.38 10.39
CA THR A 36 -11.30 9.12 10.99
C THR A 36 -10.29 8.43 10.09
N MET A 37 -9.24 7.89 10.71
CA MET A 37 -8.28 7.04 10.02
C MET A 37 -9.01 5.83 9.43
N PHE A 38 -8.74 5.53 8.17
CA PHE A 38 -9.35 4.42 7.42
C PHE A 38 -10.88 4.51 7.28
N GLU A 39 -11.45 5.71 7.33
CA GLU A 39 -12.90 5.89 7.24
C GLU A 39 -13.51 5.40 5.94
N TRP A 40 -12.72 5.33 4.85
CA TRP A 40 -13.20 4.87 3.54
C TRP A 40 -12.93 3.39 3.29
N ALA A 41 -12.29 2.70 4.22
CA ALA A 41 -11.99 1.27 4.10
C ALA A 41 -13.23 0.39 3.92
N PRO A 42 -14.38 0.67 4.56
CA PRO A 42 -15.58 -0.16 4.35
C PRO A 42 -16.05 -0.22 2.90
N ALA A 43 -15.88 0.86 2.13
CA ALA A 43 -16.23 0.86 0.71
C ALA A 43 -15.35 -0.10 -0.09
N LEU A 44 -14.05 -0.12 0.18
CA LEU A 44 -13.12 -1.07 -0.44
C LEU A 44 -13.44 -2.50 -0.02
N HIS A 45 -13.74 -2.73 1.25
CA HIS A 45 -14.09 -4.05 1.76
C HIS A 45 -15.31 -4.61 1.01
N ALA A 46 -16.34 -3.79 0.83
CA ALA A 46 -17.55 -4.20 0.10
C ALA A 46 -17.23 -4.59 -1.36
N ILE A 47 -16.35 -3.85 -2.01
CA ILE A 47 -15.91 -4.17 -3.38
C ILE A 47 -15.15 -5.49 -3.40
N LEU A 48 -14.20 -5.68 -2.51
CA LEU A 48 -13.38 -6.89 -2.45
C LEU A 48 -14.21 -8.15 -2.17
N ASP A 49 -15.28 -8.03 -1.38
CA ASP A 49 -16.19 -9.16 -1.12
C ASP A 49 -16.83 -9.69 -2.40
N SER A 50 -17.04 -8.84 -3.40
CA SER A 50 -17.58 -9.24 -4.70
C SER A 50 -16.53 -9.85 -5.62
N TYR A 51 -15.25 -9.75 -5.27
CA TYR A 51 -14.14 -10.25 -6.08
C TYR A 51 -13.16 -11.08 -5.23
N PRO A 52 -13.57 -12.28 -4.81
CA PRO A 52 -12.79 -13.06 -3.84
C PRO A 52 -11.41 -13.50 -4.35
N ALA A 53 -11.18 -13.50 -5.66
CA ALA A 53 -9.89 -13.89 -6.23
C ALA A 53 -8.83 -12.77 -6.19
N VAL A 54 -9.24 -11.53 -5.92
CA VAL A 54 -8.31 -10.39 -5.91
C VAL A 54 -7.43 -10.45 -4.67
N GLN A 55 -6.12 -10.44 -4.88
CA GLN A 55 -5.13 -10.24 -3.81
C GLN A 55 -4.73 -8.78 -3.72
N VAL A 56 -4.31 -8.36 -2.53
CA VAL A 56 -3.89 -6.98 -2.28
C VAL A 56 -2.40 -6.94 -2.01
N VAL A 57 -1.70 -6.02 -2.67
CA VAL A 57 -0.30 -5.71 -2.45
C VAL A 57 -0.21 -4.26 -2.00
N LEU A 58 0.42 -4.01 -0.85
CA LEU A 58 0.55 -2.66 -0.33
C LEU A 58 1.59 -1.87 -1.11
N SER A 59 1.19 -0.72 -1.64
CA SER A 59 2.09 0.23 -2.29
C SER A 59 2.35 1.46 -1.42
N THR A 60 1.69 1.54 -0.28
CA THR A 60 1.81 2.66 0.66
C THR A 60 3.21 2.79 1.24
N SER A 61 3.67 4.03 1.45
CA SER A 61 4.92 4.31 2.15
C SER A 61 4.90 3.90 3.63
N TRP A 62 3.72 3.62 4.20
CA TRP A 62 3.63 3.09 5.57
C TRP A 62 4.40 1.78 5.72
N ALA A 63 4.41 0.94 4.69
CA ALA A 63 5.18 -0.29 4.70
C ALA A 63 6.69 -0.04 4.77
N SER A 64 7.17 1.06 4.19
CA SER A 64 8.56 1.47 4.30
C SER A 64 8.89 2.00 5.70
N HIS A 65 8.00 2.81 6.28
CA HIS A 65 8.24 3.45 7.59
C HIS A 65 8.08 2.48 8.77
N PHE A 66 7.05 1.64 8.73
CA PHE A 66 6.66 0.80 9.87
C PHE A 66 6.96 -0.68 9.66
N GLY A 67 7.30 -1.09 8.44
CA GLY A 67 7.42 -2.48 8.04
C GLY A 67 6.10 -3.06 7.54
N PHE A 68 6.20 -4.16 6.82
CA PHE A 68 5.04 -4.80 6.18
C PHE A 68 3.97 -5.23 7.21
N ASP A 69 4.40 -5.97 8.23
CA ASP A 69 3.46 -6.52 9.20
C ASP A 69 2.71 -5.44 9.98
N ALA A 70 3.44 -4.38 10.38
CA ALA A 70 2.83 -3.25 11.08
C ALA A 70 1.86 -2.48 10.18
N ALA A 71 2.24 -2.22 8.93
CA ALA A 71 1.36 -1.52 7.98
C ALA A 71 0.07 -2.32 7.74
N ARG A 72 0.20 -3.63 7.52
CA ARG A 72 -0.94 -4.52 7.35
C ARG A 72 -1.85 -4.52 8.57
N ALA A 73 -1.28 -4.49 9.77
CA ALA A 73 -2.03 -4.53 11.03
C ALA A 73 -2.89 -3.27 11.26
N TYR A 74 -2.61 -2.16 10.60
CA TYR A 74 -3.46 -0.97 10.66
C TYR A 74 -4.76 -1.13 9.89
N LEU A 75 -4.83 -2.06 8.94
CA LEU A 75 -6.03 -2.28 8.12
C LEU A 75 -7.11 -3.02 8.90
N PRO A 76 -8.41 -2.77 8.57
CA PRO A 76 -9.48 -3.62 9.06
C PRO A 76 -9.25 -5.07 8.66
N PRO A 77 -9.65 -6.04 9.53
CA PRO A 77 -9.37 -7.47 9.29
C PRO A 77 -9.83 -7.99 7.93
N GLY A 78 -10.97 -7.57 7.44
CA GLY A 78 -11.50 -8.03 6.15
C GLY A 78 -10.65 -7.62 4.96
N ILE A 79 -9.88 -6.54 5.07
CA ILE A 79 -8.92 -6.13 4.04
C ILE A 79 -7.55 -6.73 4.34
N ALA A 80 -7.12 -6.70 5.60
CA ALA A 80 -5.82 -7.22 6.02
C ALA A 80 -5.61 -8.67 5.59
N GLU A 81 -6.62 -9.50 5.68
CA GLU A 81 -6.53 -10.92 5.29
C GLU A 81 -6.32 -11.13 3.79
N ARG A 82 -6.63 -10.11 2.97
CA ARG A 82 -6.44 -10.14 1.51
C ARG A 82 -5.03 -9.69 1.10
N VAL A 83 -4.28 -9.11 2.04
CA VAL A 83 -2.95 -8.57 1.79
C VAL A 83 -1.92 -9.69 1.79
N VAL A 84 -1.20 -9.84 0.69
CA VAL A 84 -0.22 -10.93 0.51
C VAL A 84 1.22 -10.42 0.49
N ASP A 85 1.46 -9.13 0.19
CA ASP A 85 2.79 -8.59 0.02
C ASP A 85 2.77 -7.06 0.02
N CYS A 86 3.95 -6.45 -0.07
CA CYS A 86 4.11 -5.02 -0.33
C CYS A 86 5.25 -4.79 -1.33
N VAL A 87 5.29 -3.60 -1.94
CA VAL A 87 6.34 -3.27 -2.91
C VAL A 87 7.70 -2.99 -2.23
N TRP A 88 7.69 -2.77 -0.92
CA TRP A 88 8.88 -2.43 -0.12
C TRP A 88 9.52 -3.68 0.49
N ARG A 89 10.01 -4.60 -0.37
CA ARG A 89 10.69 -5.85 0.06
C ARG A 89 12.20 -5.71 -0.11
N LYS A 90 12.88 -5.46 0.99
CA LYS A 90 14.32 -5.20 1.03
C LYS A 90 15.15 -6.34 0.45
N ASP A 91 14.81 -7.56 0.74
CA ASP A 91 15.48 -8.75 0.23
C ASP A 91 15.38 -8.85 -1.31
N GLU A 92 14.23 -8.51 -1.87
CA GLU A 92 14.04 -8.51 -3.31
C GLU A 92 14.80 -7.38 -3.99
N TRP A 93 14.91 -6.23 -3.34
CA TRP A 93 15.70 -5.12 -3.88
C TRP A 93 17.18 -5.48 -3.99
N MET A 94 17.71 -6.21 -3.02
CA MET A 94 19.10 -6.68 -3.05
C MET A 94 19.34 -7.61 -4.24
N VAL A 95 18.44 -8.55 -4.48
CA VAL A 95 18.53 -9.49 -5.61
C VAL A 95 18.51 -8.76 -6.94
N HIS A 96 17.69 -7.73 -7.07
CA HIS A 96 17.54 -6.96 -8.31
C HIS A 96 18.42 -5.70 -8.35
N LYS A 97 19.34 -5.55 -7.40
CA LYS A 97 20.30 -4.44 -7.31
C LYS A 97 19.62 -3.06 -7.22
N ILE A 98 18.42 -3.01 -6.66
CA ILE A 98 17.73 -1.75 -6.39
C ILE A 98 17.98 -1.38 -4.94
N THR A 99 18.56 -0.21 -4.69
CA THR A 99 18.78 0.25 -3.32
C THR A 99 17.49 0.84 -2.75
N PRO A 100 17.27 0.76 -1.43
CA PRO A 100 16.12 1.41 -0.80
C PRO A 100 16.05 2.90 -1.10
N ARG A 101 17.20 3.58 -1.10
CA ARG A 101 17.27 5.01 -1.40
C ARG A 101 16.81 5.31 -2.83
N HIS A 102 17.27 4.52 -3.80
CA HIS A 102 16.86 4.68 -5.19
C HIS A 102 15.35 4.45 -5.34
N PHE A 103 14.82 3.42 -4.67
CA PHE A 103 13.40 3.10 -4.72
C PHE A 103 12.53 4.24 -4.16
N HIS A 104 12.97 4.89 -3.09
CA HIS A 104 12.27 6.06 -2.53
C HIS A 104 12.20 7.25 -3.51
N GLN A 105 13.15 7.36 -4.43
CA GLN A 105 13.20 8.43 -5.41
C GLN A 105 12.28 8.20 -6.61
N LEU A 106 11.74 7.00 -6.76
CA LEU A 106 10.82 6.68 -7.84
C LEU A 106 9.42 7.21 -7.53
N TYR A 107 8.69 7.59 -8.57
CA TYR A 107 7.26 7.81 -8.44
C TYR A 107 6.54 6.51 -8.06
N ARG A 108 5.36 6.63 -7.47
CA ARG A 108 4.60 5.47 -7.03
C ARG A 108 4.33 4.49 -8.17
N PHE A 109 3.97 4.99 -9.34
CA PHE A 109 3.77 4.15 -10.51
C PHE A 109 5.03 3.33 -10.85
N GLU A 110 6.19 3.95 -10.81
CA GLU A 110 7.45 3.27 -11.09
C GLU A 110 7.77 2.19 -10.03
N GLN A 111 7.45 2.46 -8.78
CA GLN A 111 7.60 1.47 -7.70
C GLN A 111 6.72 0.25 -7.96
N ILE A 112 5.47 0.47 -8.32
CA ILE A 112 4.53 -0.60 -8.67
C ILE A 112 5.01 -1.34 -9.91
N GLU A 113 5.45 -0.64 -10.93
CA GLU A 113 5.94 -1.25 -12.19
C GLU A 113 7.15 -2.16 -11.94
N GLN A 114 8.07 -1.76 -11.07
CA GLN A 114 9.20 -2.61 -10.68
C GLN A 114 8.71 -3.92 -10.05
N TYR A 115 7.74 -3.84 -9.16
CA TYR A 115 7.16 -5.02 -8.54
C TYR A 115 6.46 -5.91 -9.58
N VAL A 116 5.65 -5.32 -10.45
CA VAL A 116 4.94 -6.03 -11.52
C VAL A 116 5.91 -6.82 -12.40
N ARG A 117 7.02 -6.20 -12.78
CA ARG A 117 8.06 -6.86 -13.60
C ARG A 117 8.73 -8.01 -12.86
N ARG A 118 9.09 -7.80 -11.59
CA ARG A 118 9.75 -8.84 -10.80
C ARG A 118 8.85 -10.06 -10.60
N LYS A 119 7.56 -9.84 -10.42
CA LYS A 119 6.60 -10.91 -10.14
C LYS A 119 5.90 -11.47 -11.40
N GLY A 120 6.11 -10.86 -12.56
CA GLY A 120 5.47 -11.28 -13.80
C GLY A 120 3.96 -11.13 -13.79
N LEU A 121 3.45 -10.07 -13.14
CA LEU A 121 2.01 -9.82 -13.06
C LEU A 121 1.48 -9.28 -14.38
N THR A 122 0.32 -9.76 -14.80
CA THR A 122 -0.33 -9.32 -16.04
C THR A 122 -1.74 -8.76 -15.83
N ASN A 123 -2.32 -8.95 -14.64
CA ASN A 123 -3.68 -8.51 -14.34
C ASN A 123 -3.65 -7.72 -13.01
N TRP A 124 -3.56 -6.41 -13.10
CA TRP A 124 -3.44 -5.57 -11.90
C TRP A 124 -4.04 -4.19 -12.11
N ILE A 125 -4.39 -3.57 -11.00
CA ILE A 125 -4.88 -2.19 -10.93
C ILE A 125 -4.31 -1.56 -9.66
N ALA A 126 -4.18 -0.25 -9.64
CA ALA A 126 -3.71 0.48 -8.47
C ALA A 126 -4.75 1.51 -8.02
N LEU A 127 -4.95 1.58 -6.71
CA LEU A 127 -5.66 2.67 -6.04
C LEU A 127 -4.62 3.55 -5.36
N ASP A 128 -4.41 4.73 -5.90
CA ASP A 128 -3.38 5.65 -5.46
C ASP A 128 -3.81 7.09 -5.71
N ASN A 129 -3.37 8.00 -4.86
CA ASN A 129 -3.62 9.43 -5.06
C ASN A 129 -2.45 10.15 -5.76
N ASP A 130 -1.41 9.44 -6.15
CA ASP A 130 -0.27 9.99 -6.87
C ASP A 130 -0.60 10.11 -8.35
N ALA A 131 -0.93 11.33 -8.76
CA ALA A 131 -1.34 11.61 -10.14
C ALA A 131 -0.16 11.65 -11.13
N LEU A 132 1.06 11.62 -10.65
CA LEU A 132 2.28 11.65 -11.47
C LEU A 132 2.80 10.25 -11.77
N GLY A 133 2.11 9.24 -11.31
CA GLY A 133 2.46 7.83 -11.48
C GLY A 133 2.51 7.29 -12.90
#